data_7287c38e134919e82e703d1a167adbfe
#
_entry.id   7287c38e134919e82e703d1a167adbfe
#
_cell.length_a   1.000
_cell.length_b   1.000
_cell.length_c   1.000
_cell.angle_alpha   90.00
_cell.angle_beta   90.00
_cell.angle_gamma   90.00
#
_symmetry.space_group_name_H-M   'P 1'
#
loop_
_entity.id
_entity.type
_entity.pdbx_description
1 polymer ?
#
loop_
_entity_poly.entity_id
_entity_poly.type
_entity_poly.pdbx_seq_one_letter_code
_entity_poly.pdbx_strand_id
1 'polypeptide(L)'
;DIEDLYTDDFFWMHERGVDIIFILLIFHFLKKLFVMAFSDRQESAWKSGSFLFLLIHGTIFFGLVLCCTHLSDITLTIAANIINTLTFKYGRLYWFLFTDQTLNTDTIIRSMYIHYILGFVCFFFGVLHALIMHYDYKDSSFFNGIEHELEWFDLIFKNEIYKFFF
;
A
#
# COMPACT_ATOMS: atom_id res chain seq x y z
N ASP A 1 19.23 25.70 14.88
CA ASP A 1 17.92 26.06 15.42
C ASP A 1 17.20 24.81 15.96
N ILE A 2 16.43 24.97 17.05
CA ILE A 2 15.72 23.84 17.71
C ILE A 2 14.69 23.22 16.76
N GLU A 3 14.08 24.00 15.86
CA GLU A 3 13.15 23.51 14.84
C GLU A 3 13.81 22.56 13.83
N ASP A 4 15.05 22.80 13.46
CA ASP A 4 15.79 21.94 12.51
C ASP A 4 16.08 20.57 13.14
N LEU A 5 16.39 20.53 14.45
CA LEU A 5 16.69 19.31 15.18
C LEU A 5 15.48 18.35 15.25
N TYR A 6 14.30 18.88 15.54
CA TYR A 6 13.06 18.09 15.58
C TYR A 6 12.66 17.56 14.21
N THR A 7 12.88 18.34 13.16
CA THR A 7 12.54 17.95 11.79
C THR A 7 13.45 16.81 11.33
N ASP A 8 14.74 16.88 11.60
CA ASP A 8 15.72 15.84 11.24
C ASP A 8 15.42 14.52 11.98
N ASP A 9 15.10 14.59 13.27
CA ASP A 9 14.73 13.41 14.06
C ASP A 9 13.45 12.73 13.53
N PHE A 10 12.46 13.52 13.11
CA PHE A 10 11.22 13.00 12.56
C PHE A 10 11.43 12.31 11.21
N PHE A 11 12.22 12.89 10.31
CA PHE A 11 12.59 12.28 9.04
C PHE A 11 13.40 11.00 9.24
N TRP A 12 14.36 11.03 10.16
CA TRP A 12 15.15 9.85 10.50
C TRP A 12 14.26 8.71 11.04
N MET A 13 13.34 9.01 11.94
CA MET A 13 12.38 8.02 12.46
C MET A 13 11.49 7.46 11.35
N HIS A 14 11.03 8.29 10.41
CA HIS A 14 10.21 7.86 9.29
C HIS A 14 10.99 6.93 8.37
N GLU A 15 12.20 7.28 7.99
CA GLU A 15 13.09 6.46 7.16
C GLU A 15 13.35 5.09 7.80
N ARG A 16 13.77 5.08 9.08
CA ARG A 16 14.02 3.82 9.79
C ARG A 16 12.76 3.01 10.06
N GLY A 17 11.66 3.69 10.30
CA GLY A 17 10.34 3.06 10.46
C GLY A 17 9.91 2.31 9.21
N VAL A 18 10.14 2.87 8.03
CA VAL A 18 9.84 2.21 6.74
C VAL A 18 10.66 0.94 6.56
N ASP A 19 11.97 0.96 6.85
CA ASP A 19 12.83 -0.21 6.76
C ASP A 19 12.33 -1.35 7.68
N ILE A 20 12.00 -1.01 8.93
CA ILE A 20 11.49 -1.97 9.91
C ILE A 20 10.14 -2.53 9.47
N ILE A 21 9.20 -1.67 9.06
CA ILE A 21 7.88 -2.10 8.59
C ILE A 21 8.01 -3.02 7.38
N PHE A 22 8.88 -2.70 6.44
CA PHE A 22 9.09 -3.52 5.24
C PHE A 22 9.59 -4.92 5.59
N ILE A 23 10.58 -5.04 6.47
CA ILE A 23 11.11 -6.32 6.94
C ILE A 23 10.01 -7.12 7.67
N LEU A 24 9.28 -6.47 8.59
CA LEU A 24 8.19 -7.12 9.32
C LEU A 24 7.05 -7.56 8.40
N LEU A 25 6.75 -6.78 7.36
CA LEU A 25 5.74 -7.12 6.36
C LEU A 25 6.12 -8.37 5.57
N ILE A 26 7.39 -8.50 5.17
CA ILE A 26 7.90 -9.71 4.50
C ILE A 26 7.74 -10.92 5.42
N PHE A 27 8.17 -10.83 6.68
CA PHE A 27 8.00 -11.93 7.63
C PHE A 27 6.53 -12.26 7.90
N HIS A 28 5.67 -11.24 8.02
CA HIS A 28 4.24 -11.43 8.17
C HIS A 28 3.64 -12.17 6.97
N PHE A 29 3.96 -11.75 5.76
CA PHE A 29 3.51 -12.39 4.53
C PHE A 29 4.00 -13.83 4.41
N LEU A 30 5.28 -14.07 4.63
CA LEU A 30 5.87 -15.42 4.61
C LEU A 30 5.22 -16.33 5.64
N LYS A 31 5.03 -15.85 6.88
CA LYS A 31 4.32 -16.61 7.91
C LYS A 31 2.93 -17.03 7.46
N LYS A 32 2.17 -16.10 6.87
CA LYS A 32 0.81 -16.38 6.37
C LYS A 32 0.82 -17.36 5.20
N LEU A 33 1.82 -17.31 4.35
CA LEU A 33 2.01 -18.27 3.26
C LEU A 33 2.30 -19.68 3.81
N PHE A 34 3.21 -19.81 4.78
CA PHE A 34 3.56 -21.11 5.38
C PHE A 34 2.40 -21.76 6.13
N VAL A 35 1.53 -20.98 6.77
CA VAL A 35 0.34 -21.51 7.46
C VAL A 35 -0.86 -21.71 6.53
N MET A 36 -0.67 -21.57 5.21
CA MET A 36 -1.73 -21.71 4.20
C MET A 36 -2.95 -20.82 4.48
N ALA A 37 -2.72 -19.57 4.87
CA ALA A 37 -3.78 -18.62 5.21
C ALA A 37 -4.68 -18.24 4.02
N PHE A 38 -4.34 -18.68 2.82
CA PHE A 38 -5.17 -18.57 1.62
C PHE A 38 -6.28 -19.64 1.53
N SER A 39 -6.34 -20.57 2.51
CA SER A 39 -7.41 -21.56 2.58
C SER A 39 -8.74 -20.95 3.01
N ASP A 40 -9.83 -21.65 2.73
CA ASP A 40 -11.23 -21.20 2.89
C ASP A 40 -11.57 -20.55 4.24
N ARG A 41 -10.84 -20.91 5.31
CA ARG A 41 -11.10 -20.37 6.65
C ARG A 41 -10.63 -18.93 6.85
N GLN A 42 -9.66 -18.45 6.06
CA GLN A 42 -9.05 -17.12 6.21
C GLN A 42 -9.01 -16.34 4.88
N GLU A 43 -9.87 -16.72 3.95
CA GLU A 43 -9.91 -16.15 2.59
C GLU A 43 -10.06 -14.63 2.61
N SER A 44 -10.98 -14.09 3.41
CA SER A 44 -11.22 -12.65 3.50
C SER A 44 -10.03 -11.89 4.06
N ALA A 45 -9.38 -12.44 5.11
CA ALA A 45 -8.16 -11.86 5.67
C ALA A 45 -7.00 -11.92 4.67
N TRP A 46 -6.88 -13.00 3.90
CA TRP A 46 -5.88 -13.12 2.85
C TRP A 46 -6.08 -12.11 1.74
N LYS A 47 -7.29 -11.95 1.23
CA LYS A 47 -7.62 -10.98 0.17
C LYS A 47 -7.36 -9.54 0.59
N SER A 48 -7.87 -9.16 1.77
CA SER A 48 -7.65 -7.81 2.30
C SER A 48 -6.17 -7.52 2.58
N GLY A 49 -5.42 -8.52 3.09
CA GLY A 49 -3.99 -8.43 3.31
C GLY A 49 -3.19 -8.32 2.01
N SER A 50 -3.55 -9.06 0.96
CA SER A 50 -2.91 -8.99 -0.36
C SER A 50 -3.12 -7.62 -1.00
N PHE A 51 -4.32 -7.05 -0.89
CA PHE A 51 -4.61 -5.71 -1.37
C PHE A 51 -3.80 -4.65 -0.60
N LEU A 52 -3.79 -4.76 0.73
CA LEU A 52 -2.99 -3.87 1.59
C LEU A 52 -1.49 -3.96 1.28
N PHE A 53 -0.99 -5.16 0.98
CA PHE A 53 0.40 -5.37 0.56
C PHE A 53 0.74 -4.56 -0.70
N LEU A 54 -0.13 -4.56 -1.71
CA LEU A 54 0.06 -3.74 -2.92
C LEU A 54 0.02 -2.25 -2.62
N LEU A 55 -0.91 -1.79 -1.78
CA LEU A 55 -1.01 -0.39 -1.38
C LEU A 55 0.26 0.09 -0.64
N ILE A 56 0.78 -0.71 0.28
CA ILE A 56 2.01 -0.39 1.01
C ILE A 56 3.19 -0.28 0.06
N HIS A 57 3.34 -1.20 -0.91
CA HIS A 57 4.40 -1.12 -1.91
C HIS A 57 4.28 0.14 -2.77
N GLY A 58 3.08 0.52 -3.18
CA GLY A 58 2.83 1.78 -3.87
C GLY A 58 3.22 2.99 -3.01
N THR A 59 2.89 2.97 -1.72
CA THR A 59 3.25 4.04 -0.77
C THR A 59 4.77 4.16 -0.62
N ILE A 60 5.46 3.03 -0.42
CA ILE A 60 6.93 2.98 -0.31
C ILE A 60 7.58 3.48 -1.60
N PHE A 61 7.07 3.07 -2.76
CA PHE A 61 7.58 3.51 -4.05
C PHE A 61 7.56 5.04 -4.20
N PHE A 62 6.41 5.67 -3.93
CA PHE A 62 6.32 7.13 -4.02
C PHE A 62 7.15 7.83 -2.92
N GLY A 63 7.29 7.24 -1.74
CA GLY A 63 8.20 7.71 -0.70
C GLY A 63 9.67 7.68 -1.14
N LEU A 64 10.08 6.61 -1.82
CA LEU A 64 11.44 6.49 -2.38
C LEU A 64 11.71 7.55 -3.46
N VAL A 65 10.72 7.85 -4.30
CA VAL A 65 10.83 8.94 -5.29
C VAL A 65 11.09 10.30 -4.60
N LEU A 66 10.46 10.53 -3.44
CA LEU A 66 10.62 11.76 -2.66
C LEU A 66 11.99 11.94 -2.00
N CYS A 67 12.77 10.88 -1.87
CA CYS A 67 14.14 10.97 -1.35
C CYS A 67 15.09 11.73 -2.29
N CYS A 68 14.72 11.94 -3.55
CA CYS A 68 15.48 12.69 -4.55
C CYS A 68 16.95 12.21 -4.69
N THR A 69 17.18 10.92 -4.51
CA THR A 69 18.50 10.30 -4.66
C THR A 69 18.69 9.76 -6.09
N HIS A 70 19.92 9.36 -6.42
CA HIS A 70 20.18 8.68 -7.69
C HIS A 70 19.35 7.39 -7.85
N LEU A 71 19.13 6.66 -6.74
CA LEU A 71 18.26 5.49 -6.72
C LEU A 71 16.81 5.86 -7.04
N SER A 72 16.32 6.99 -6.55
CA SER A 72 14.98 7.51 -6.84
C SER A 72 14.78 7.76 -8.33
N ASP A 73 15.77 8.36 -8.99
CA ASP A 73 15.74 8.64 -10.44
C ASP A 73 15.69 7.34 -11.27
N ILE A 74 16.54 6.38 -10.95
CA ILE A 74 16.54 5.06 -11.60
C ILE A 74 15.19 4.35 -11.39
N THR A 75 14.68 4.34 -10.16
CA THR A 75 13.42 3.67 -9.81
C THR A 75 12.25 4.30 -10.54
N LEU A 76 12.19 5.64 -10.60
CA LEU A 76 11.18 6.37 -11.35
C LEU A 76 11.24 6.04 -12.84
N THR A 77 12.42 6.06 -13.43
CA THR A 77 12.62 5.74 -14.86
C THR A 77 12.16 4.33 -15.19
N ILE A 78 12.50 3.34 -14.36
CA ILE A 78 12.07 1.95 -14.57
C ILE A 78 10.55 1.83 -14.47
N ALA A 79 9.94 2.39 -13.41
CA ALA A 79 8.49 2.32 -13.22
C ALA A 79 7.74 3.03 -14.35
N ALA A 80 8.22 4.18 -14.78
CA ALA A 80 7.67 4.92 -15.90
C ALA A 80 7.69 4.12 -17.20
N ASN A 81 8.79 3.44 -17.49
CA ASN A 81 8.93 2.58 -18.67
C ASN A 81 8.01 1.36 -18.60
N ILE A 82 7.87 0.73 -17.43
CA ILE A 82 6.95 -0.40 -17.22
C ILE A 82 5.51 0.05 -17.48
N ILE A 83 5.06 1.14 -16.86
CA ILE A 83 3.71 1.66 -17.04
C ILE A 83 3.45 2.05 -18.49
N ASN A 84 4.39 2.72 -19.14
CA ASN A 84 4.26 3.09 -20.54
C ASN A 84 4.14 1.86 -21.46
N THR A 85 4.86 0.78 -21.15
CA THR A 85 4.79 -0.47 -21.88
C THR A 85 3.47 -1.20 -21.65
N LEU A 86 3.04 -1.33 -20.39
CA LEU A 86 1.81 -2.04 -20.01
C LEU A 86 0.54 -1.33 -20.52
N THR A 87 0.56 -0.01 -20.58
CA THR A 87 -0.58 0.79 -21.04
C THR A 87 -0.63 0.96 -22.56
N PHE A 88 0.17 0.20 -23.32
CA PHE A 88 0.24 0.26 -24.78
C PHE A 88 0.46 1.67 -25.33
N LYS A 89 1.29 2.46 -24.63
CA LYS A 89 1.54 3.88 -24.94
C LYS A 89 0.31 4.80 -24.80
N TYR A 90 -0.73 4.40 -24.10
CA TYR A 90 -1.77 5.35 -23.67
C TYR A 90 -1.20 6.25 -22.58
N GLY A 91 -0.47 7.28 -22.98
CA GLY A 91 0.30 8.17 -22.11
C GLY A 91 -0.47 8.92 -21.02
N ARG A 92 -1.80 8.76 -20.93
CA ARG A 92 -2.61 9.45 -19.92
C ARG A 92 -2.31 9.00 -18.50
N LEU A 93 -2.21 7.68 -18.25
CA LEU A 93 -1.90 7.17 -16.91
C LEU A 93 -0.46 7.50 -16.52
N TYR A 94 0.45 7.33 -17.44
CA TYR A 94 1.84 7.73 -17.27
C TYR A 94 1.97 9.22 -16.93
N TRP A 95 1.35 10.09 -17.75
CA TRP A 95 1.38 11.53 -17.51
C TRP A 95 0.68 11.93 -16.20
N PHE A 96 -0.37 11.23 -15.83
CA PHE A 96 -1.06 11.47 -14.55
C PHE A 96 -0.18 11.14 -13.35
N LEU A 97 0.56 10.04 -13.40
CA LEU A 97 1.39 9.58 -12.29
C LEU A 97 2.75 10.31 -12.22
N PHE A 98 3.40 10.51 -13.34
CA PHE A 98 4.83 10.86 -13.35
C PHE A 98 5.18 12.14 -14.12
N THR A 99 4.28 12.76 -14.85
CA THR A 99 4.53 13.93 -15.70
C THR A 99 5.68 13.74 -16.71
N ASP A 100 6.84 13.27 -16.24
CA ASP A 100 8.06 13.03 -17.01
C ASP A 100 8.83 11.82 -16.43
N GLN A 101 9.83 11.33 -17.16
CA GLN A 101 10.72 10.22 -16.73
C GLN A 101 11.84 10.68 -15.80
N THR A 102 11.91 11.98 -15.53
CA THR A 102 12.94 12.58 -14.70
C THR A 102 12.36 13.15 -13.42
N LEU A 103 13.20 13.24 -12.38
CA LEU A 103 12.88 13.92 -11.13
C LEU A 103 12.82 15.44 -11.37
N ASN A 104 11.67 15.92 -11.82
CA ASN A 104 11.38 17.35 -11.88
C ASN A 104 10.44 17.78 -10.74
N THR A 105 10.29 19.07 -10.54
CA THR A 105 9.45 19.63 -9.47
C THR A 105 8.01 19.12 -9.53
N ASP A 106 7.42 19.00 -10.71
CA ASP A 106 6.04 18.55 -10.87
C ASP A 106 5.87 17.07 -10.50
N THR A 107 6.85 16.24 -10.88
CA THR A 107 6.88 14.82 -10.48
C THR A 107 7.02 14.64 -8.98
N ILE A 108 7.88 15.43 -8.33
CA ILE A 108 8.06 15.41 -6.87
C ILE A 108 6.78 15.83 -6.15
N ILE A 109 6.15 16.93 -6.57
CA ILE A 109 4.90 17.41 -5.97
C ILE A 109 3.79 16.36 -6.10
N ARG A 110 3.63 15.76 -7.28
CA ARG A 110 2.63 14.69 -7.49
C ARG A 110 2.92 13.46 -6.64
N SER A 111 4.15 13.02 -6.61
CA SER A 111 4.59 11.89 -5.78
C SER A 111 4.30 12.13 -4.30
N MET A 112 4.48 13.35 -3.82
CA MET A 112 4.15 13.74 -2.45
C MET A 112 2.65 13.60 -2.16
N TYR A 113 1.78 14.14 -3.02
CA TYR A 113 0.33 13.99 -2.83
C TYR A 113 -0.12 12.54 -2.88
N ILE A 114 0.38 11.77 -3.84
CA ILE A 114 0.04 10.35 -3.97
C ILE A 114 0.54 9.58 -2.75
N HIS A 115 1.77 9.84 -2.28
CA HIS A 115 2.33 9.22 -1.09
C HIS A 115 1.46 9.46 0.15
N TYR A 116 1.04 10.70 0.40
CA TYR A 116 0.17 11.02 1.53
C TYR A 116 -1.20 10.33 1.43
N ILE A 117 -1.83 10.40 0.27
CA ILE A 117 -3.14 9.76 0.05
C ILE A 117 -3.02 8.25 0.27
N LEU A 118 -2.04 7.60 -0.34
CA LEU A 118 -1.80 6.17 -0.15
C LEU A 118 -1.48 5.82 1.31
N GLY A 119 -0.72 6.65 2.01
CA GLY A 119 -0.42 6.45 3.43
C GLY A 119 -1.68 6.44 4.29
N PHE A 120 -2.58 7.40 4.10
CA PHE A 120 -3.88 7.42 4.78
C PHE A 120 -4.75 6.22 4.40
N VAL A 121 -4.81 5.88 3.12
CA VAL A 121 -5.54 4.71 2.64
C VAL A 121 -4.98 3.43 3.26
N CYS A 122 -3.66 3.26 3.31
CA CYS A 122 -3.01 2.13 3.98
C CYS A 122 -3.37 2.04 5.47
N PHE A 123 -3.42 3.17 6.18
CA PHE A 123 -3.83 3.19 7.58
C PHE A 123 -5.26 2.67 7.76
N PHE A 124 -6.23 3.20 7.01
CA PHE A 124 -7.62 2.75 7.08
C PHE A 124 -7.80 1.29 6.68
N PHE A 125 -7.18 0.86 5.58
CA PHE A 125 -7.22 -0.54 5.17
C PHE A 125 -6.47 -1.47 6.13
N GLY A 126 -5.42 -0.98 6.80
CA GLY A 126 -4.74 -1.72 7.86
C GLY A 126 -5.64 -2.01 9.05
N VAL A 127 -6.38 -1.00 9.50
CA VAL A 127 -7.40 -1.16 10.55
C VAL A 127 -8.49 -2.15 10.10
N LEU A 128 -9.00 -2.00 8.88
CA LEU A 128 -10.01 -2.89 8.33
C LEU A 128 -9.51 -4.33 8.23
N HIS A 129 -8.27 -4.53 7.77
CA HIS A 129 -7.64 -5.85 7.71
C HIS A 129 -7.52 -6.49 9.11
N ALA A 130 -7.13 -5.71 10.12
CA ALA A 130 -7.09 -6.18 11.50
C ALA A 130 -8.48 -6.56 12.03
N LEU A 131 -9.50 -5.79 11.71
CA LEU A 131 -10.90 -6.09 12.08
C LEU A 131 -11.37 -7.38 11.41
N ILE A 132 -11.13 -7.57 10.12
CA ILE A 132 -11.46 -8.79 9.38
C ILE A 132 -10.79 -10.01 10.01
N MET A 133 -9.50 -9.89 10.40
CA MET A 133 -8.80 -10.98 11.07
C MET A 133 -9.42 -11.35 12.42
N HIS A 134 -9.88 -10.37 13.19
CA HIS A 134 -10.53 -10.62 14.47
C HIS A 134 -11.97 -11.13 14.33
N TYR A 135 -12.62 -10.82 13.22
CA TYR A 135 -13.96 -11.27 12.90
C TYR A 135 -14.02 -12.79 12.58
N ASP A 136 -13.02 -13.31 11.87
CA ASP A 136 -12.89 -14.75 11.63
C ASP A 136 -12.70 -15.56 12.94
N TYR A 137 -12.42 -14.88 14.05
CA TYR A 137 -12.44 -15.43 15.42
C TYR A 137 -13.86 -15.31 16.00
N LYS A 138 -14.71 -16.25 15.68
CA LYS A 138 -16.19 -16.28 15.86
C LYS A 138 -16.75 -16.15 17.30
N ASP A 139 -16.00 -15.76 18.30
CA ASP A 139 -16.47 -15.84 19.71
C ASP A 139 -16.63 -14.50 20.44
N SER A 140 -16.56 -13.35 19.80
CA SER A 140 -16.79 -12.08 20.51
C SER A 140 -18.07 -11.38 20.07
N SER A 141 -19.01 -11.26 21.00
CA SER A 141 -20.30 -10.55 20.85
C SER A 141 -20.18 -9.06 20.45
N PHE A 142 -18.99 -8.47 20.59
CA PHE A 142 -18.70 -7.10 20.18
C PHE A 142 -18.75 -6.91 18.64
N PHE A 143 -18.45 -7.94 17.89
CA PHE A 143 -18.34 -7.86 16.43
C PHE A 143 -19.62 -8.23 15.67
N ASN A 144 -20.70 -8.71 16.34
CA ASN A 144 -21.95 -9.07 15.68
C ASN A 144 -22.63 -7.87 14.97
N GLY A 145 -22.41 -6.64 15.43
CA GLY A 145 -22.91 -5.43 14.78
C GLY A 145 -22.13 -5.02 13.54
N ILE A 146 -20.84 -5.38 13.49
CA ILE A 146 -19.94 -5.10 12.34
C ILE A 146 -20.12 -6.17 11.25
N GLU A 147 -20.72 -7.32 11.58
CA GLU A 147 -20.96 -8.44 10.69
C GLU A 147 -21.73 -8.02 9.42
N HIS A 148 -22.77 -7.25 9.59
CA HIS A 148 -23.61 -6.77 8.48
C HIS A 148 -22.89 -5.76 7.56
N GLU A 149 -22.03 -4.93 8.13
CA GLU A 149 -21.24 -3.95 7.38
C GLU A 149 -20.11 -4.64 6.60
N LEU A 150 -19.52 -5.68 7.16
CA LEU A 150 -18.44 -6.45 6.52
C LEU A 150 -18.95 -7.41 5.46
N GLU A 151 -20.17 -7.96 5.59
CA GLU A 151 -20.84 -8.71 4.52
C GLU A 151 -21.06 -7.87 3.27
N TRP A 152 -21.38 -6.58 3.44
CA TRP A 152 -21.51 -5.63 2.33
C TRP A 152 -20.17 -5.39 1.64
N PHE A 153 -19.09 -5.24 2.42
CA PHE A 153 -17.73 -5.07 1.90
C PHE A 153 -17.22 -6.33 1.19
N ASP A 154 -17.52 -7.52 1.73
CA ASP A 154 -17.20 -8.81 1.13
C ASP A 154 -17.97 -9.02 -0.19
N LEU A 155 -19.20 -8.54 -0.28
CA LEU A 155 -20.01 -8.57 -1.49
C LEU A 155 -19.38 -7.71 -2.61
N ILE A 156 -18.88 -6.51 -2.29
CA ILE A 156 -18.17 -5.65 -3.25
C ILE A 156 -16.87 -6.30 -3.69
N PHE A 157 -16.08 -6.82 -2.75
CA PHE A 157 -14.80 -7.45 -3.05
C PHE A 157 -14.95 -8.73 -3.86
N LYS A 158 -15.91 -9.61 -3.51
CA LYS A 158 -16.15 -10.86 -4.24
C LYS A 158 -16.69 -10.63 -5.65
N ASN A 159 -17.57 -9.66 -5.85
CA ASN A 159 -18.26 -9.52 -7.13
C ASN A 159 -17.51 -8.65 -8.15
N GLU A 160 -16.79 -7.62 -7.72
CA GLU A 160 -16.24 -6.65 -8.66
C GLU A 160 -14.69 -6.66 -8.72
N ILE A 161 -14.02 -6.74 -7.58
CA ILE A 161 -12.55 -6.62 -7.55
C ILE A 161 -11.88 -7.98 -7.78
N TYR A 162 -12.47 -9.06 -7.29
CA TYR A 162 -11.92 -10.41 -7.49
C TYR A 162 -11.86 -10.83 -8.97
N LYS A 163 -12.88 -10.50 -9.75
CA LYS A 163 -12.90 -10.76 -11.19
C LYS A 163 -11.85 -9.98 -11.98
N PHE A 164 -11.25 -8.95 -11.35
CA PHE A 164 -10.24 -8.10 -12.00
C PHE A 164 -8.81 -8.58 -11.72
N PHE A 165 -8.58 -9.37 -10.65
CA PHE A 165 -7.24 -9.76 -10.21
C PHE A 165 -6.99 -11.28 -10.24
N PHE A 166 -8.00 -12.10 -10.44
CA PHE A 166 -7.94 -13.56 -10.55
C PHE A 166 -8.99 -14.09 -11.55
#